data_049ebc13109080b522f5dd736df4e49e
#
_entry.id   049ebc13109080b522f5dd736df4e49e
#
_cell.length_a   1.000
_cell.length_b   1.000
_cell.length_c   1.000
_cell.angle_alpha   90.00
_cell.angle_beta   90.00
_cell.angle_gamma   90.00
#
_symmetry.space_group_name_H-M   'P 1'
#
loop_
_entity.id
_entity.type
_entity.pdbx_description
1 polymer ?
#
loop_
_entity_poly.entity_id
_entity_poly.type
_entity_poly.pdbx_seq_one_letter_code
_entity_poly.pdbx_strand_id
1 'polypeptide(L)'
;EPTGPQTVSADALPTAQIGDGVVWDQEVVGNTVYVAGTFSSARPAGAAAGESEQSRSNLMAYDITTGELLDWAPTTDGNVQSITASPDGSTLYIGGNFTKLNGANTYRVGAVSAADGSRQRLGLGTNTAVKAVEVSADGSTLYIGGSFTEVNSQPRYRMAAFDLGSRTLKDFAPEVADYSVQAIAAAPAP
;
A
#
# COMPACT_ATOMS: atom_id res chain seq x y z
N GLU A 1 15.74 17.70 -34.05
CA GLU A 1 15.42 17.32 -32.65
C GLU A 1 14.71 18.48 -31.96
N PRO A 2 13.57 18.31 -31.31
CA PRO A 2 12.90 19.36 -30.57
C PRO A 2 13.72 19.67 -29.31
N THR A 3 14.34 20.84 -29.25
CA THR A 3 15.14 21.32 -28.11
C THR A 3 14.33 22.16 -27.12
N GLY A 4 13.02 22.00 -27.08
CA GLY A 4 12.15 22.67 -26.08
C GLY A 4 12.05 21.86 -24.77
N PRO A 5 11.72 22.53 -23.63
CA PRO A 5 11.40 21.80 -22.41
C PRO A 5 10.24 20.84 -22.70
N GLN A 6 10.36 19.59 -22.23
CA GLN A 6 9.28 18.62 -22.36
C GLN A 6 8.07 19.16 -21.59
N THR A 7 7.01 19.48 -22.33
CA THR A 7 5.73 19.84 -21.72
C THR A 7 5.04 18.57 -21.29
N VAL A 8 4.48 18.58 -20.09
CA VAL A 8 3.60 17.49 -19.62
C VAL A 8 2.44 17.37 -20.62
N SER A 9 2.16 16.16 -21.12
CA SER A 9 0.98 15.95 -21.97
C SER A 9 -0.29 16.40 -21.26
N ALA A 10 -1.15 17.12 -21.96
CA ALA A 10 -2.47 17.48 -21.48
C ALA A 10 -3.47 16.30 -21.55
N ASP A 11 -3.07 15.18 -22.19
CA ASP A 11 -3.90 14.01 -22.32
C ASP A 11 -3.82 13.19 -21.02
N ALA A 12 -4.93 13.13 -20.30
CA ALA A 12 -5.04 12.28 -19.11
C ALA A 12 -4.99 10.80 -19.52
N LEU A 13 -4.17 10.02 -18.83
CA LEU A 13 -4.20 8.57 -18.97
C LEU A 13 -5.56 8.02 -18.52
N PRO A 14 -6.07 6.97 -19.17
CA PRO A 14 -7.29 6.32 -18.72
C PRO A 14 -7.08 5.75 -17.32
N THR A 15 -7.95 6.12 -16.39
CA THR A 15 -7.83 5.76 -14.97
C THR A 15 -9.07 5.03 -14.51
N ALA A 16 -8.91 3.85 -13.93
CA ALA A 16 -9.98 3.15 -13.24
C ALA A 16 -10.54 4.02 -12.10
N GLN A 17 -11.81 3.87 -11.80
CA GLN A 17 -12.50 4.70 -10.82
C GLN A 17 -13.05 3.83 -9.69
N ILE A 18 -12.96 4.33 -8.46
CA ILE A 18 -13.68 3.74 -7.32
C ILE A 18 -15.17 4.15 -7.39
N GLY A 19 -16.06 3.25 -6.98
CA GLY A 19 -17.50 3.52 -6.95
C GLY A 19 -17.92 4.36 -5.75
N ASP A 20 -17.16 4.27 -4.65
CA ASP A 20 -17.44 4.94 -3.38
C ASP A 20 -16.13 5.21 -2.62
N GLY A 21 -16.16 6.08 -1.63
CA GLY A 21 -15.07 6.26 -0.67
C GLY A 21 -13.89 7.11 -1.13
N VAL A 22 -12.68 6.72 -0.75
CA VAL A 22 -11.44 7.52 -0.92
C VAL A 22 -10.26 6.63 -1.26
N VAL A 23 -9.43 7.05 -2.22
CA VAL A 23 -8.08 6.54 -2.45
C VAL A 23 -7.11 7.28 -1.53
N TRP A 24 -6.32 6.55 -0.75
CA TRP A 24 -5.33 7.10 0.15
C TRP A 24 -3.91 7.06 -0.42
N ASP A 25 -3.58 6.01 -1.18
CA ASP A 25 -2.23 5.78 -1.68
C ASP A 25 -2.25 4.92 -2.95
N GLN A 26 -1.20 5.05 -3.76
CA GLN A 26 -1.01 4.30 -5.00
C GLN A 26 0.46 3.94 -5.18
N GLU A 27 0.70 2.73 -5.69
CA GLU A 27 2.03 2.22 -6.03
C GLU A 27 2.04 1.74 -7.47
N VAL A 28 3.09 2.07 -8.22
CA VAL A 28 3.22 1.68 -9.64
C VAL A 28 4.37 0.69 -9.82
N VAL A 29 4.03 -0.49 -10.32
CA VAL A 29 5.03 -1.50 -10.68
C VAL A 29 4.83 -1.90 -12.13
N GLY A 30 5.80 -1.55 -12.99
CA GLY A 30 5.66 -1.74 -14.43
C GLY A 30 4.46 -0.99 -15.00
N ASN A 31 3.53 -1.69 -15.61
CA ASN A 31 2.30 -1.12 -16.17
C ASN A 31 1.09 -1.26 -15.23
N THR A 32 1.30 -1.68 -14.00
CA THR A 32 0.21 -1.89 -13.05
C THR A 32 0.21 -0.79 -11.99
N VAL A 33 -0.93 -0.16 -11.78
CA VAL A 33 -1.19 0.73 -10.63
C VAL A 33 -1.94 -0.06 -9.58
N TYR A 34 -1.36 -0.18 -8.41
CA TYR A 34 -1.96 -0.75 -7.22
C TYR A 34 -2.53 0.38 -6.37
N VAL A 35 -3.76 0.24 -5.94
CA VAL A 35 -4.51 1.30 -5.26
C VAL A 35 -4.95 0.84 -3.89
N ALA A 36 -4.69 1.65 -2.89
CA ALA A 36 -5.10 1.46 -1.51
C ALA A 36 -6.06 2.57 -1.06
N GLY A 37 -7.09 2.20 -0.30
CA GLY A 37 -8.09 3.19 0.08
C GLY A 37 -9.12 2.70 1.10
N THR A 38 -10.27 3.35 1.02
CA THR A 38 -11.51 2.96 1.69
C THR A 38 -12.59 2.97 0.62
N PHE A 39 -12.88 1.83 0.01
CA PHE A 39 -13.88 1.68 -1.03
C PHE A 39 -14.39 0.23 -1.11
N SER A 40 -15.58 0.04 -1.65
CA SER A 40 -16.21 -1.27 -1.79
C SER A 40 -16.36 -1.74 -3.23
N SER A 41 -16.23 -0.85 -4.21
CA SER A 41 -16.32 -1.18 -5.63
C SER A 41 -15.38 -0.33 -6.48
N ALA A 42 -15.12 -0.80 -7.69
CA ALA A 42 -14.39 -0.09 -8.71
C ALA A 42 -14.89 -0.44 -10.11
N ARG A 43 -14.65 0.43 -11.08
CA ARG A 43 -14.99 0.23 -12.49
C ARG A 43 -13.81 0.62 -13.39
N PRO A 44 -13.72 0.04 -14.59
CA PRO A 44 -12.68 0.39 -15.56
C PRO A 44 -12.85 1.83 -16.07
N ALA A 45 -11.80 2.37 -16.65
CA ALA A 45 -11.82 3.68 -17.29
C ALA A 45 -12.93 3.74 -18.37
N GLY A 46 -13.61 4.90 -18.43
CA GLY A 46 -14.68 5.16 -19.41
C GLY A 46 -16.05 4.56 -19.09
N ALA A 47 -16.16 3.65 -18.11
CA ALA A 47 -17.45 3.14 -17.66
C ALA A 47 -18.22 4.24 -16.88
N ALA A 48 -19.51 4.37 -17.11
CA ALA A 48 -20.36 5.26 -16.34
C ALA A 48 -20.58 4.74 -14.90
N ALA A 49 -20.97 5.61 -13.99
CA ALA A 49 -21.30 5.19 -12.63
C ALA A 49 -22.42 4.15 -12.62
N GLY A 50 -22.21 3.05 -11.91
CA GLY A 50 -23.10 1.90 -11.87
C GLY A 50 -22.93 0.89 -13.03
N GLU A 51 -22.06 1.19 -14.00
CA GLU A 51 -21.77 0.28 -15.11
C GLU A 51 -20.42 -0.43 -14.91
N SER A 52 -20.39 -1.73 -15.22
CA SER A 52 -19.17 -2.56 -15.13
C SER A 52 -18.46 -2.51 -13.75
N GLU A 53 -19.20 -2.21 -12.70
CA GLU A 53 -18.66 -2.18 -11.34
C GLU A 53 -18.32 -3.60 -10.86
N GLN A 54 -17.16 -3.72 -10.25
CA GLN A 54 -16.66 -4.94 -9.63
C GLN A 54 -16.43 -4.69 -8.14
N SER A 55 -16.77 -5.67 -7.30
CA SER A 55 -16.49 -5.59 -5.85
C SER A 55 -15.00 -5.51 -5.60
N ARG A 56 -14.63 -4.61 -4.70
CA ARG A 56 -13.27 -4.44 -4.17
C ARG A 56 -13.37 -4.15 -2.67
N SER A 57 -12.36 -4.52 -1.93
CA SER A 57 -12.33 -4.28 -0.48
C SER A 57 -11.06 -3.54 -0.11
N ASN A 58 -11.07 -2.21 -0.36
CA ASN A 58 -10.01 -1.27 -0.02
C ASN A 58 -8.71 -1.41 -0.83
N LEU A 59 -8.64 -2.41 -1.72
CA LEU A 59 -7.51 -2.67 -2.60
C LEU A 59 -8.00 -3.02 -4.00
N MET A 60 -7.31 -2.51 -5.01
CA MET A 60 -7.51 -2.86 -6.42
C MET A 60 -6.23 -2.64 -7.22
N ALA A 61 -6.18 -3.18 -8.43
CA ALA A 61 -5.17 -2.84 -9.42
C ALA A 61 -5.79 -2.61 -10.80
N TYR A 62 -5.12 -1.76 -11.60
CA TYR A 62 -5.50 -1.53 -12.99
C TYR A 62 -4.28 -1.33 -13.89
N ASP A 63 -4.43 -1.57 -15.16
CA ASP A 63 -3.42 -1.28 -16.18
C ASP A 63 -3.35 0.23 -16.43
N ILE A 64 -2.16 0.83 -16.29
CA ILE A 64 -1.96 2.28 -16.39
C ILE A 64 -2.20 2.80 -17.82
N THR A 65 -2.07 1.95 -18.85
CA THR A 65 -2.19 2.35 -20.24
C THR A 65 -3.63 2.27 -20.76
N THR A 66 -4.41 1.32 -20.25
CA THR A 66 -5.78 1.06 -20.70
C THR A 66 -6.84 1.50 -19.70
N GLY A 67 -6.50 1.59 -18.41
CA GLY A 67 -7.43 1.82 -17.32
C GLY A 67 -8.35 0.62 -17.03
N GLU A 68 -8.05 -0.55 -17.56
CA GLU A 68 -8.79 -1.78 -17.27
C GLU A 68 -8.49 -2.28 -15.86
N LEU A 69 -9.54 -2.70 -15.15
CA LEU A 69 -9.38 -3.35 -13.85
C LEU A 69 -8.75 -4.73 -14.03
N LEU A 70 -7.75 -5.01 -13.19
CA LEU A 70 -7.14 -6.34 -13.12
C LEU A 70 -7.85 -7.22 -12.08
N ASP A 71 -7.68 -8.53 -12.19
CA ASP A 71 -8.26 -9.53 -11.27
C ASP A 71 -7.58 -9.49 -9.88
N TRP A 72 -6.53 -8.69 -9.72
CA TRP A 72 -5.87 -8.47 -8.45
C TRP A 72 -6.78 -7.73 -7.47
N ALA A 73 -7.33 -8.44 -6.51
CA ALA A 73 -8.34 -7.94 -5.58
C ALA A 73 -8.20 -8.54 -4.17
N PRO A 74 -7.10 -8.33 -3.46
CA PRO A 74 -7.00 -8.71 -2.05
C PRO A 74 -8.07 -8.00 -1.24
N THR A 75 -8.51 -8.63 -0.15
CA THR A 75 -9.59 -8.07 0.68
C THR A 75 -9.08 -7.73 2.07
N THR A 76 -9.53 -6.59 2.61
CA THR A 76 -9.32 -6.20 4.01
C THR A 76 -10.64 -5.86 4.67
N ASP A 77 -10.74 -6.08 5.98
CA ASP A 77 -11.92 -5.72 6.79
C ASP A 77 -11.91 -4.27 7.31
N GLY A 78 -10.89 -3.49 6.94
CA GLY A 78 -10.72 -2.09 7.30
C GLY A 78 -9.91 -1.35 6.24
N ASN A 79 -9.84 -0.02 6.33
CA ASN A 79 -9.15 0.83 5.36
C ASN A 79 -7.66 0.50 5.25
N VAL A 80 -7.13 0.70 4.04
CA VAL A 80 -5.70 0.65 3.74
C VAL A 80 -5.24 2.07 3.41
N GLN A 81 -4.27 2.57 4.18
CA GLN A 81 -3.83 3.97 4.13
C GLN A 81 -2.51 4.16 3.38
N SER A 82 -1.72 3.12 3.25
CA SER A 82 -0.44 3.18 2.55
C SER A 82 -0.11 1.85 1.91
N ILE A 83 0.57 1.91 0.77
CA ILE A 83 1.04 0.76 -0.01
C ILE A 83 2.42 1.07 -0.58
N THR A 84 3.33 0.12 -0.56
CA THR A 84 4.67 0.22 -1.16
C THR A 84 5.12 -1.12 -1.71
N ALA A 85 5.91 -1.12 -2.77
CA ALA A 85 6.43 -2.33 -3.40
C ALA A 85 7.82 -2.69 -2.91
N SER A 86 8.15 -3.99 -2.89
CA SER A 86 9.54 -4.43 -2.82
C SER A 86 10.31 -3.94 -4.07
N PRO A 87 11.64 -3.72 -3.98
CA PRO A 87 12.43 -3.22 -5.12
C PRO A 87 12.36 -4.10 -6.38
N ASP A 88 12.11 -5.40 -6.22
CA ASP A 88 11.89 -6.32 -7.34
C ASP A 88 10.44 -6.33 -7.87
N GLY A 89 9.54 -5.55 -7.26
CA GLY A 89 8.14 -5.45 -7.63
C GLY A 89 7.29 -6.70 -7.34
N SER A 90 7.83 -7.71 -6.65
CA SER A 90 7.12 -8.98 -6.45
C SER A 90 6.13 -8.96 -5.28
N THR A 91 6.37 -8.12 -4.30
CA THR A 91 5.61 -8.03 -3.05
C THR A 91 5.14 -6.60 -2.80
N LEU A 92 3.88 -6.46 -2.39
CA LEU A 92 3.33 -5.19 -1.92
C LEU A 92 3.12 -5.27 -0.41
N TYR A 93 3.61 -4.26 0.29
CA TYR A 93 3.39 -4.07 1.72
C TYR A 93 2.30 -3.04 1.92
N ILE A 94 1.37 -3.31 2.83
CA ILE A 94 0.20 -2.47 3.08
C ILE A 94 0.08 -2.12 4.56
N GLY A 95 -0.30 -0.88 4.83
CA GLY A 95 -0.59 -0.38 6.18
C GLY A 95 -1.99 0.21 6.26
N GLY A 96 -2.67 0.08 7.40
CA GLY A 96 -4.01 0.59 7.55
C GLY A 96 -4.61 0.37 8.94
N ASN A 97 -5.94 0.25 8.97
CA ASN A 97 -6.69 -0.05 10.21
C ASN A 97 -7.54 -1.32 10.05
N PHE A 98 -7.02 -2.31 9.38
CA PHE A 98 -7.63 -3.62 9.18
C PHE A 98 -7.15 -4.62 10.23
N THR A 99 -7.91 -5.68 10.45
CA THR A 99 -7.54 -6.81 11.31
C THR A 99 -7.49 -8.13 10.54
N LYS A 100 -7.99 -8.14 9.29
CA LYS A 100 -7.93 -9.29 8.40
C LYS A 100 -7.46 -8.90 7.00
N LEU A 101 -6.69 -9.78 6.40
CA LEU A 101 -6.24 -9.72 5.01
C LEU A 101 -6.56 -11.08 4.35
N ASN A 102 -7.35 -11.07 3.28
CA ASN A 102 -7.88 -12.28 2.63
C ASN A 102 -8.51 -13.26 3.64
N GLY A 103 -9.29 -12.71 4.59
CA GLY A 103 -9.97 -13.49 5.64
C GLY A 103 -9.08 -13.97 6.79
N ALA A 104 -7.74 -13.88 6.68
CA ALA A 104 -6.82 -14.31 7.72
C ALA A 104 -6.41 -13.15 8.65
N ASN A 105 -6.25 -13.43 9.94
CA ASN A 105 -5.83 -12.43 10.92
C ASN A 105 -4.51 -11.78 10.50
N THR A 106 -4.54 -10.44 10.38
CA THR A 106 -3.41 -9.61 9.96
C THR A 106 -3.63 -8.22 10.53
N TYR A 107 -2.84 -7.86 11.51
CA TYR A 107 -3.11 -6.68 12.32
C TYR A 107 -2.41 -5.43 11.77
N ARG A 108 -3.11 -4.68 10.93
CA ARG A 108 -2.82 -3.30 10.46
C ARG A 108 -1.62 -3.14 9.54
N VAL A 109 -0.81 -4.16 9.38
CA VAL A 109 0.28 -4.22 8.40
C VAL A 109 0.34 -5.61 7.80
N GLY A 110 0.46 -5.72 6.50
CA GLY A 110 0.44 -6.99 5.78
C GLY A 110 1.30 -6.95 4.52
N ALA A 111 1.43 -8.12 3.91
CA ALA A 111 2.10 -8.27 2.63
C ALA A 111 1.27 -9.15 1.70
N VAL A 112 1.23 -8.77 0.42
CA VAL A 112 0.54 -9.51 -0.64
C VAL A 112 1.45 -9.66 -1.87
N SER A 113 1.24 -10.72 -2.62
CA SER A 113 1.87 -10.91 -3.92
C SER A 113 1.36 -9.87 -4.92
N ALA A 114 2.26 -9.23 -5.65
CA ALA A 114 1.91 -8.31 -6.72
C ALA A 114 1.26 -9.05 -7.91
N ALA A 115 1.57 -10.32 -8.10
CA ALA A 115 1.08 -11.09 -9.24
C ALA A 115 -0.41 -11.48 -9.09
N ASP A 116 -0.83 -11.91 -7.89
CA ASP A 116 -2.15 -12.52 -7.70
C ASP A 116 -2.90 -12.03 -6.44
N GLY A 117 -2.30 -11.13 -5.65
CA GLY A 117 -2.90 -10.62 -4.42
C GLY A 117 -2.94 -11.61 -3.26
N SER A 118 -2.32 -12.78 -3.38
CA SER A 118 -2.27 -13.76 -2.31
C SER A 118 -1.52 -13.21 -1.09
N ARG A 119 -2.07 -13.47 0.10
CA ARG A 119 -1.46 -13.03 1.35
C ARG A 119 -0.11 -13.71 1.58
N GLN A 120 0.91 -12.91 1.83
CA GLN A 120 2.23 -13.38 2.24
C GLN A 120 2.42 -13.25 3.75
N ARG A 121 3.15 -14.20 4.35
CA ARG A 121 3.41 -14.17 5.79
C ARG A 121 4.50 -13.14 6.12
N LEU A 122 4.11 -12.02 6.71
CA LEU A 122 5.03 -10.99 7.17
C LEU A 122 5.51 -11.24 8.63
N GLY A 123 4.60 -11.59 9.53
CA GLY A 123 4.93 -11.78 10.94
C GLY A 123 5.03 -10.47 11.73
N LEU A 124 4.37 -9.43 11.24
CA LEU A 124 4.37 -8.10 11.82
C LEU A 124 2.93 -7.68 12.12
N GLY A 125 2.73 -7.01 13.24
CA GLY A 125 1.44 -6.47 13.62
C GLY A 125 1.57 -5.36 14.66
N THR A 126 0.61 -4.45 14.68
CA THR A 126 0.58 -3.31 15.59
C THR A 126 -0.73 -3.26 16.39
N ASN A 127 -0.72 -2.57 17.53
CA ASN A 127 -1.92 -2.42 18.37
C ASN A 127 -2.92 -1.38 17.87
N THR A 128 -2.49 -0.41 17.04
CA THR A 128 -3.37 0.56 16.37
C THR A 128 -2.89 0.87 14.94
N ALA A 129 -3.56 1.78 14.24
CA ALA A 129 -3.39 2.05 12.81
C ALA A 129 -1.95 2.32 12.37
N VAL A 130 -1.57 1.70 11.27
CA VAL A 130 -0.38 2.01 10.46
C VAL A 130 -0.83 2.92 9.32
N LYS A 131 -0.19 4.09 9.19
CA LYS A 131 -0.56 5.13 8.24
C LYS A 131 0.45 5.29 7.10
N ALA A 132 1.66 4.81 7.32
CA ALA A 132 2.73 4.84 6.33
C ALA A 132 3.53 3.55 6.39
N VAL A 133 3.83 3.00 5.24
CA VAL A 133 4.76 1.87 5.05
C VAL A 133 5.77 2.25 3.96
N GLU A 134 7.03 1.88 4.14
CA GLU A 134 8.08 2.15 3.17
C GLU A 134 9.17 1.08 3.24
N VAL A 135 9.59 0.59 2.10
CA VAL A 135 10.69 -0.39 2.00
C VAL A 135 11.99 0.33 1.69
N SER A 136 13.07 -0.05 2.36
CA SER A 136 14.42 0.45 2.01
C SER A 136 14.80 0.07 0.58
N ALA A 137 15.61 0.90 -0.08
CA ALA A 137 16.01 0.72 -1.46
C ALA A 137 16.72 -0.63 -1.73
N ASP A 138 17.35 -1.22 -0.73
CA ASP A 138 17.97 -2.55 -0.79
C ASP A 138 16.98 -3.70 -0.53
N GLY A 139 15.72 -3.39 -0.22
CA GLY A 139 14.67 -4.38 0.07
C GLY A 139 14.81 -5.09 1.42
N SER A 140 15.76 -4.71 2.27
CA SER A 140 16.04 -5.42 3.52
C SER A 140 15.15 -5.02 4.69
N THR A 141 14.62 -3.80 4.67
CA THR A 141 13.94 -3.20 5.82
C THR A 141 12.59 -2.61 5.42
N LEU A 142 11.56 -2.97 6.17
CA LEU A 142 10.25 -2.30 6.13
C LEU A 142 10.16 -1.30 7.28
N TYR A 143 9.97 -0.03 6.96
CA TYR A 143 9.64 1.01 7.91
C TYR A 143 8.13 1.16 8.00
N ILE A 144 7.62 1.30 9.22
CA ILE A 144 6.20 1.53 9.47
C ILE A 144 6.02 2.74 10.37
N GLY A 145 5.02 3.55 10.06
CA GLY A 145 4.64 4.72 10.83
C GLY A 145 3.13 4.77 11.07
N GLY A 146 2.71 5.36 12.17
CA GLY A 146 1.28 5.44 12.47
C GLY A 146 0.97 5.97 13.86
N SER A 147 -0.12 5.47 14.43
CA SER A 147 -0.60 5.86 15.77
C SER A 147 -0.25 4.83 16.84
N PHE A 148 0.40 3.74 16.49
CA PHE A 148 0.66 2.61 17.38
C PHE A 148 1.64 2.95 18.51
N THR A 149 1.54 2.21 19.59
CA THR A 149 2.46 2.24 20.73
C THR A 149 3.18 0.90 20.92
N GLU A 150 2.72 -0.14 20.20
CA GLU A 150 3.30 -1.47 20.27
C GLU A 150 3.38 -2.10 18.88
N VAL A 151 4.46 -2.83 18.64
CA VAL A 151 4.68 -3.69 17.48
C VAL A 151 5.06 -5.08 17.99
N ASN A 152 4.32 -6.12 17.59
CA ASN A 152 4.51 -7.50 18.07
C ASN A 152 4.63 -7.58 19.61
N SER A 153 3.78 -6.83 20.32
CA SER A 153 3.78 -6.72 21.80
C SER A 153 5.06 -6.13 22.40
N GLN A 154 5.90 -5.49 21.62
CA GLN A 154 7.06 -4.73 22.09
C GLN A 154 6.76 -3.23 21.99
N PRO A 155 7.14 -2.42 23.01
CA PRO A 155 6.96 -0.97 22.94
C PRO A 155 7.67 -0.36 21.73
N ARG A 156 6.90 0.32 20.87
CA ARG A 156 7.38 1.10 19.72
C ARG A 156 6.39 2.25 19.50
N TYR A 157 6.85 3.45 19.70
CA TYR A 157 5.98 4.61 19.66
C TYR A 157 5.96 5.22 18.26
N ARG A 158 4.89 4.90 17.50
CA ARG A 158 4.51 5.53 16.23
C ARG A 158 5.44 5.29 15.04
N MET A 159 6.64 4.74 15.27
CA MET A 159 7.57 4.37 14.20
C MET A 159 8.37 3.13 14.57
N ALA A 160 8.61 2.26 13.60
CA ALA A 160 9.44 1.06 13.77
C ALA A 160 10.07 0.64 12.44
N ALA A 161 11.14 -0.13 12.54
CA ALA A 161 11.79 -0.79 11.42
C ALA A 161 11.81 -2.30 11.64
N PHE A 162 11.50 -3.04 10.58
CA PHE A 162 11.40 -4.50 10.59
C PHE A 162 12.33 -5.09 9.54
N ASP A 163 13.14 -6.04 9.92
CA ASP A 163 14.02 -6.76 9.01
C ASP A 163 13.23 -7.82 8.24
N LEU A 164 13.16 -7.67 6.92
CA LEU A 164 12.37 -8.52 6.04
C LEU A 164 13.00 -9.92 5.84
N GLY A 165 14.32 -10.02 5.92
CA GLY A 165 15.04 -11.30 5.78
C GLY A 165 14.89 -12.19 6.99
N SER A 166 15.22 -11.66 8.17
CA SER A 166 15.12 -12.40 9.45
C SER A 166 13.71 -12.41 10.03
N ARG A 167 12.83 -11.52 9.57
CA ARG A 167 11.47 -11.28 10.10
C ARG A 167 11.48 -10.89 11.58
N THR A 168 12.38 -10.00 11.93
CA THR A 168 12.55 -9.51 13.31
C THR A 168 12.42 -7.99 13.37
N LEU A 169 11.94 -7.50 14.50
CA LEU A 169 11.89 -6.08 14.79
C LEU A 169 13.31 -5.57 15.06
N LYS A 170 13.71 -4.50 14.37
CA LYS A 170 15.01 -3.85 14.58
C LYS A 170 14.99 -2.97 15.85
N ASP A 171 16.17 -2.65 16.38
CA ASP A 171 16.31 -1.75 17.54
C ASP A 171 16.04 -0.27 17.19
N PHE A 172 15.61 0.00 15.96
CA PHE A 172 15.19 1.32 15.52
C PHE A 172 13.88 1.71 16.20
N ALA A 173 13.96 2.58 17.19
CA ALA A 173 12.84 3.02 18.00
C ALA A 173 12.93 4.54 18.29
N PRO A 174 12.77 5.41 17.28
CA PRO A 174 12.74 6.84 17.51
C PRO A 174 11.53 7.20 18.38
N GLU A 175 11.74 8.08 19.37
CA GLU A 175 10.65 8.59 20.20
C GLU A 175 9.91 9.70 19.45
N VAL A 176 8.71 9.38 18.99
CA VAL A 176 7.75 10.37 18.49
C VAL A 176 6.75 10.63 19.60
N ALA A 177 6.93 11.75 20.32
CA ALA A 177 6.25 11.99 21.59
C ALA A 177 4.73 12.09 21.47
N ASP A 178 4.20 12.83 20.46
CA ASP A 178 2.78 13.09 20.32
C ASP A 178 2.29 12.90 18.89
N TYR A 179 0.98 12.58 18.75
CA TYR A 179 0.30 12.37 17.46
C TYR A 179 0.72 11.11 16.71
N SER A 180 0.77 11.14 15.38
CA SER A 180 1.07 9.99 14.53
C SER A 180 2.03 10.34 13.40
N VAL A 181 2.81 9.36 12.97
CA VAL A 181 3.58 9.46 11.73
C VAL A 181 2.64 9.24 10.55
N GLN A 182 2.56 10.21 9.64
CA GLN A 182 1.63 10.23 8.52
C GLN A 182 2.28 9.76 7.21
N ALA A 183 3.58 9.99 7.05
CA ALA A 183 4.33 9.62 5.86
C ALA A 183 5.77 9.25 6.21
N ILE A 184 6.35 8.37 5.43
CA ILE A 184 7.75 7.95 5.48
C ILE A 184 8.27 7.97 4.03
N ALA A 185 9.52 8.35 3.85
CA ALA A 185 10.23 8.18 2.59
C ALA A 185 11.62 7.63 2.87
N ALA A 186 12.01 6.58 2.18
CA ALA A 186 13.37 6.06 2.22
C ALA A 186 14.25 6.80 1.21
N ALA A 187 15.49 7.10 1.59
CA ALA A 187 16.44 7.64 0.64
C ALA A 187 16.76 6.59 -0.44
N PRO A 188 16.99 7.02 -1.70
CA PRO A 188 17.48 6.10 -2.73
C PRO A 188 18.83 5.51 -2.30
N ALA A 189 19.15 4.31 -2.79
CA ALA A 189 20.47 3.73 -2.58
C ALA A 189 21.56 4.66 -3.16
N PRO A 190 22.69 4.80 -2.49
CA PRO A 190 23.81 5.62 -2.96
C PRO A 190 24.43 5.06 -4.25
#